data_ce0ef5c3c5d5ca0c71d8a0146e8e30da
#
_entry.id   ce0ef5c3c5d5ca0c71d8a0146e8e30da
#
_cell.length_a   1.000
_cell.length_b   1.000
_cell.length_c   1.000
_cell.angle_alpha   90.00
_cell.angle_beta   90.00
_cell.angle_gamma   90.00
#
_symmetry.space_group_name_H-M   'P 1'
#
loop_
_entity.id
_entity.type
_entity.pdbx_description
1 polymer ?
#
loop_
_entity_poly.entity_id
_entity_poly.type
_entity_poly.pdbx_seq_one_letter_code
_entity_poly.pdbx_strand_id
1 'polypeptide(L)'
;MDTVEVSTVVYLPPEEVYEFLLDFPRYARYSEHLTGVRQFGDGTPGTEYALEFAWWKLSYTARSRVTDAERPRRIDWRVIEDIDAAGHWRVDPLEGEGTEVTLVIEYAPDSADDDALDLPRFVSLEWVVEKVKPKVRAEAERVVRRIVADLEGEQRDVTLKIETS
;
A
#
# COMPACT_ATOMS: atom_id res chain seq x y z
N MET A 1 6.81 -17.34 3.17
CA MET A 1 6.35 -16.05 2.67
C MET A 1 5.40 -15.41 3.68
N ASP A 2 5.63 -14.18 4.03
CA ASP A 2 4.78 -13.50 4.99
C ASP A 2 3.63 -12.77 4.28
N THR A 3 2.50 -12.65 4.96
CA THR A 3 1.32 -12.01 4.39
C THR A 3 0.80 -10.94 5.34
N VAL A 4 0.46 -9.79 4.78
CA VAL A 4 -0.25 -8.71 5.48
C VAL A 4 -1.56 -8.47 4.75
N GLU A 5 -2.66 -8.47 5.48
CA GLU A 5 -3.98 -8.18 4.95
C GLU A 5 -4.59 -7.03 5.74
N VAL A 6 -5.02 -5.99 5.02
CA VAL A 6 -5.64 -4.80 5.60
C VAL A 6 -6.99 -4.58 4.92
N SER A 7 -8.05 -4.45 5.69
CA SER A 7 -9.38 -4.21 5.12
C SER A 7 -10.16 -3.16 5.91
N THR A 8 -11.03 -2.46 5.20
CA THR A 8 -11.97 -1.50 5.79
C THR A 8 -13.21 -1.38 4.90
N VAL A 9 -14.24 -0.76 5.43
CA VAL A 9 -15.50 -0.50 4.71
C VAL A 9 -15.58 0.98 4.36
N VAL A 10 -15.91 1.26 3.09
CA VAL A 10 -16.11 2.61 2.57
C VAL A 10 -17.55 2.71 2.06
N TYR A 11 -18.26 3.80 2.40
CA TYR A 11 -19.66 3.98 2.01
C TYR A 11 -19.79 4.67 0.64
N LEU A 12 -19.21 4.01 -0.36
CA LEU A 12 -19.27 4.43 -1.77
C LEU A 12 -19.45 3.21 -2.66
N PRO A 13 -19.97 3.39 -3.89
CA PRO A 13 -20.08 2.29 -4.86
C PRO A 13 -18.70 1.73 -5.25
N PRO A 14 -18.62 0.43 -5.57
CA PRO A 14 -17.34 -0.18 -5.98
C PRO A 14 -16.61 0.53 -7.11
N GLU A 15 -17.35 1.06 -8.10
CA GLU A 15 -16.76 1.80 -9.22
C GLU A 15 -15.99 3.03 -8.76
N GLU A 16 -16.54 3.80 -7.84
CA GLU A 16 -15.89 5.01 -7.31
C GLU A 16 -14.66 4.66 -6.48
N VAL A 17 -14.74 3.59 -5.68
CA VAL A 17 -13.61 3.10 -4.90
C VAL A 17 -12.49 2.64 -5.84
N TYR A 18 -12.82 1.90 -6.88
CA TYR A 18 -11.85 1.40 -7.84
C TYR A 18 -11.14 2.56 -8.57
N GLU A 19 -11.89 3.55 -9.03
CA GLU A 19 -11.32 4.74 -9.68
C GLU A 19 -10.34 5.47 -8.76
N PHE A 20 -10.67 5.57 -7.49
CA PHE A 20 -9.79 6.18 -6.51
C PHE A 20 -8.49 5.38 -6.35
N LEU A 21 -8.56 4.06 -6.29
CA LEU A 21 -7.38 3.21 -6.15
C LEU A 21 -6.43 3.31 -7.35
N LEU A 22 -6.96 3.58 -8.54
CA LEU A 22 -6.15 3.81 -9.73
C LEU A 22 -5.31 5.08 -9.64
N ASP A 23 -5.77 6.08 -8.91
CA ASP A 23 -5.05 7.34 -8.71
C ASP A 23 -4.12 7.26 -7.49
N PHE A 24 -3.26 6.26 -7.51
CA PHE A 24 -2.34 5.96 -6.40
C PHE A 24 -1.50 7.17 -5.96
N PRO A 25 -0.90 7.98 -6.86
CA PRO A 25 -0.11 9.13 -6.43
C PRO A 25 -0.87 10.12 -5.55
N ARG A 26 -2.19 10.20 -5.71
CA ARG A 26 -3.02 11.13 -4.95
C ARG A 26 -3.11 10.74 -3.46
N TYR A 27 -3.46 9.46 -3.17
CA TYR A 27 -3.64 9.05 -1.79
C TYR A 27 -2.33 8.65 -1.10
N ALA A 28 -1.33 8.28 -1.87
CA ALA A 28 -0.01 7.96 -1.32
C ALA A 28 0.62 9.16 -0.59
N ARG A 29 0.27 10.38 -0.98
CA ARG A 29 0.75 11.61 -0.33
C ARG A 29 0.36 11.74 1.14
N TYR A 30 -0.61 10.97 1.61
CA TYR A 30 -1.03 11.01 3.01
C TYR A 30 -0.04 10.34 3.96
N SER A 31 0.89 9.57 3.44
CA SER A 31 1.94 8.97 4.26
C SER A 31 3.08 9.94 4.52
N GLU A 32 3.50 10.08 5.78
CA GLU A 32 4.65 10.91 6.17
C GLU A 32 5.97 10.36 5.68
N HIS A 33 6.04 9.05 5.48
CA HIS A 33 7.26 8.36 5.10
C HIS A 33 7.45 8.26 3.59
N LEU A 34 6.41 8.59 2.84
CA LEU A 34 6.45 8.56 1.39
C LEU A 34 6.70 9.98 0.88
N THR A 35 7.91 10.23 0.40
CA THR A 35 8.35 11.58 -0.01
C THR A 35 8.02 11.89 -1.47
N GLY A 36 7.76 10.88 -2.28
CA GLY A 36 7.35 11.09 -3.66
C GLY A 36 6.82 9.83 -4.30
N VAL A 37 5.96 10.00 -5.29
CA VAL A 37 5.44 8.92 -6.12
C VAL A 37 5.47 9.38 -7.57
N ARG A 38 6.05 8.55 -8.44
CA ARG A 38 6.01 8.76 -9.88
C ARG A 38 5.24 7.62 -10.53
N GLN A 39 4.35 7.96 -11.44
CA GLN A 39 3.53 7.00 -12.18
C GLN A 39 3.91 7.02 -13.66
N PHE A 40 4.13 5.83 -14.20
CA PHE A 40 4.48 5.62 -15.61
C PHE A 40 3.39 4.75 -16.24
N GLY A 41 2.33 5.37 -16.71
CA GLY A 41 1.16 4.72 -17.28
C GLY A 41 -0.14 5.29 -16.73
N ASP A 42 -1.25 4.67 -17.07
CA ASP A 42 -2.60 5.12 -16.74
C ASP A 42 -3.33 4.27 -15.69
N GLY A 43 -2.63 3.36 -15.04
CA GLY A 43 -3.20 2.45 -14.05
C GLY A 43 -3.56 1.07 -14.60
N THR A 44 -3.54 0.89 -15.91
CA THR A 44 -3.78 -0.42 -16.54
C THR A 44 -2.58 -1.34 -16.38
N PRO A 45 -2.72 -2.66 -16.66
CA PRO A 45 -1.59 -3.58 -16.58
C PRO A 45 -0.37 -3.10 -17.37
N GLY A 46 0.79 -3.17 -16.76
CA GLY A 46 2.04 -2.62 -17.29
C GLY A 46 2.43 -1.27 -16.70
N THR A 47 1.52 -0.58 -16.02
CA THR A 47 1.84 0.68 -15.33
C THR A 47 2.85 0.43 -14.21
N GLU A 48 3.88 1.28 -14.14
CA GLU A 48 4.88 1.22 -13.08
C GLU A 48 4.79 2.42 -12.16
N TYR A 49 5.14 2.20 -10.92
CA TYR A 49 5.20 3.23 -9.89
C TYR A 49 6.57 3.23 -9.24
N ALA A 50 7.15 4.41 -9.05
CA ALA A 50 8.35 4.59 -8.24
C ALA A 50 7.95 5.28 -6.94
N LEU A 51 8.15 4.60 -5.83
CA LEU A 51 7.77 5.05 -4.49
C LEU A 51 9.01 5.44 -3.71
N GLU A 52 9.14 6.73 -3.40
CA GLU A 52 10.29 7.23 -2.66
C GLU A 52 9.95 7.31 -1.16
N PHE A 53 10.62 6.48 -0.36
CA PHE A 53 10.44 6.42 1.08
C PHE A 53 11.61 7.06 1.80
N ALA A 54 11.33 7.75 2.91
CA ALA A 54 12.36 8.24 3.82
C ALA A 54 11.90 8.04 5.26
N TRP A 55 12.79 7.49 6.07
CA TRP A 55 12.57 7.29 7.49
C TRP A 55 13.90 7.38 8.23
N TRP A 56 13.97 8.26 9.22
CA TRP A 56 15.19 8.49 9.99
C TRP A 56 16.35 8.85 9.05
N LYS A 57 17.44 8.09 9.04
CA LYS A 57 18.60 8.31 8.14
C LYS A 57 18.52 7.46 6.86
N LEU A 58 17.40 6.78 6.65
CA LEU A 58 17.22 5.85 5.56
C LEU A 58 16.38 6.46 4.45
N SER A 59 16.76 6.19 3.22
CA SER A 59 15.94 6.49 2.05
C SER A 59 15.94 5.28 1.12
N TYR A 60 14.81 5.06 0.46
CA TYR A 60 14.65 3.90 -0.42
C TYR A 60 13.61 4.20 -1.49
N THR A 61 13.88 3.75 -2.71
CA THR A 61 12.92 3.83 -3.80
C THR A 61 12.46 2.42 -4.16
N ALA A 62 11.17 2.14 -3.96
CA ALA A 62 10.57 0.89 -4.36
C ALA A 62 9.93 1.06 -5.74
N ARG A 63 10.05 0.04 -6.59
CA ARG A 63 9.39 0.01 -7.88
C ARG A 63 8.37 -1.11 -7.93
N SER A 64 7.16 -0.77 -8.36
CA SER A 64 6.09 -1.75 -8.52
C SER A 64 5.48 -1.65 -9.90
N ARG A 65 4.83 -2.73 -10.33
CA ARG A 65 4.15 -2.82 -11.62
C ARG A 65 2.78 -3.44 -11.43
N VAL A 66 1.77 -2.86 -12.08
CA VAL A 66 0.45 -3.48 -12.17
C VAL A 66 0.56 -4.66 -13.12
N THR A 67 0.22 -5.85 -12.64
CA THR A 67 0.35 -7.10 -13.41
C THR A 67 -0.97 -7.52 -14.03
N ASP A 68 -2.10 -7.21 -13.37
CA ASP A 68 -3.42 -7.56 -13.87
C ASP A 68 -4.45 -6.61 -13.26
N ALA A 69 -5.59 -6.47 -13.90
CA ALA A 69 -6.69 -5.65 -13.40
C ALA A 69 -8.02 -6.23 -13.86
N GLU A 70 -8.94 -6.39 -12.91
CA GLU A 70 -10.31 -6.83 -13.18
C GLU A 70 -11.26 -5.76 -12.61
N ARG A 71 -11.70 -4.87 -13.45
CA ARG A 71 -12.53 -3.73 -13.07
C ARG A 71 -13.97 -4.18 -12.77
N PRO A 72 -14.60 -3.71 -11.69
CA PRO A 72 -14.08 -2.82 -10.64
C PRO A 72 -13.67 -3.56 -9.35
N ARG A 73 -13.20 -4.77 -9.46
CA ARG A 73 -13.04 -5.68 -8.33
C ARG A 73 -11.63 -5.92 -7.85
N ARG A 74 -10.63 -5.83 -8.73
CA ARG A 74 -9.29 -6.27 -8.37
C ARG A 74 -8.21 -5.57 -9.18
N ILE A 75 -7.11 -5.24 -8.51
CA ILE A 75 -5.88 -4.74 -9.12
C ILE A 75 -4.74 -5.54 -8.53
N ASP A 76 -4.03 -6.30 -9.37
CA ASP A 76 -2.84 -7.05 -8.97
C ASP A 76 -1.58 -6.26 -9.30
N TRP A 77 -0.62 -6.28 -8.38
CA TRP A 77 0.66 -5.60 -8.56
C TRP A 77 1.81 -6.42 -8.01
N ARG A 78 3.01 -6.07 -8.41
CA ARG A 78 4.23 -6.74 -7.99
C ARG A 78 5.35 -5.73 -7.81
N VAL A 79 6.19 -5.93 -6.79
CA VAL A 79 7.45 -5.21 -6.65
C VAL A 79 8.45 -5.85 -7.61
N ILE A 80 9.12 -5.02 -8.42
CA ILE A 80 9.97 -5.51 -9.51
C ILE A 80 11.46 -5.45 -9.23
N GLU A 81 11.87 -4.86 -8.11
CA GLU A 81 13.28 -4.75 -7.70
C GLU A 81 13.44 -5.02 -6.21
N ASP A 82 14.59 -5.55 -5.82
CA ASP A 82 15.13 -5.60 -4.45
C ASP A 82 14.47 -6.58 -3.48
N ILE A 83 13.19 -6.85 -3.61
CA ILE A 83 12.48 -7.79 -2.75
C ILE A 83 11.44 -8.57 -3.55
N ASP A 84 11.24 -9.83 -3.23
CA ASP A 84 10.17 -10.63 -3.80
C ASP A 84 8.88 -10.34 -3.02
N ALA A 85 8.04 -9.50 -3.61
CA ALA A 85 6.78 -9.09 -3.01
C ALA A 85 5.74 -8.86 -4.10
N ALA A 86 4.51 -9.23 -3.81
CA ALA A 86 3.37 -9.02 -4.69
C ALA A 86 2.12 -8.75 -3.85
N GLY A 87 1.12 -8.18 -4.44
CA GLY A 87 -0.12 -7.94 -3.73
C GLY A 87 -1.27 -7.66 -4.66
N HIS A 88 -2.40 -7.42 -4.06
CA HIS A 88 -3.58 -7.02 -4.80
C HIS A 88 -4.50 -6.16 -3.94
N TRP A 89 -5.26 -5.31 -4.62
CA TRP A 89 -6.41 -4.62 -4.08
C TRP A 89 -7.65 -5.42 -4.46
N ARG A 90 -8.56 -5.59 -3.52
CA ARG A 90 -9.84 -6.23 -3.75
C ARG A 90 -10.95 -5.29 -3.32
N VAL A 91 -11.96 -5.15 -4.18
CA VAL A 91 -13.09 -4.25 -3.97
C VAL A 91 -14.36 -5.10 -4.02
N ASP A 92 -15.00 -5.29 -2.88
CA ASP A 92 -16.15 -6.18 -2.74
C ASP A 92 -17.39 -5.39 -2.29
N PRO A 93 -18.47 -5.37 -3.10
CA PRO A 93 -19.71 -4.76 -2.66
C PRO A 93 -20.32 -5.57 -1.52
N LEU A 94 -20.81 -4.87 -0.50
CA LEU A 94 -21.49 -5.49 0.64
C LEU A 94 -22.99 -5.53 0.42
N GLU A 95 -23.68 -6.44 1.09
CA GLU A 95 -25.13 -6.41 1.15
C GLU A 95 -25.54 -5.18 1.97
N GLY A 96 -26.38 -4.31 1.38
CA GLY A 96 -26.75 -3.04 1.98
C GLY A 96 -25.85 -1.90 1.49
N GLU A 97 -25.39 -1.05 2.42
CA GLU A 97 -24.53 0.08 2.09
C GLU A 97 -23.07 -0.26 2.30
N GLY A 98 -22.22 0.16 1.38
CA GLY A 98 -20.78 0.10 1.52
C GLY A 98 -20.09 -0.89 0.61
N THR A 99 -18.78 -0.73 0.57
CA THR A 99 -17.85 -1.54 -0.19
C THR A 99 -16.69 -1.91 0.73
N GLU A 100 -16.36 -3.18 0.80
CA GLU A 100 -15.16 -3.61 1.52
C GLU A 100 -13.96 -3.50 0.60
N VAL A 101 -12.94 -2.79 1.08
CA VAL A 101 -11.66 -2.64 0.37
C VAL A 101 -10.61 -3.42 1.13
N THR A 102 -9.92 -4.29 0.44
CA THR A 102 -8.88 -5.15 1.04
C THR A 102 -7.58 -5.01 0.26
N LEU A 103 -6.50 -4.77 0.99
CA LEU A 103 -5.14 -4.83 0.45
C LEU A 103 -4.46 -6.06 1.01
N VAL A 104 -3.97 -6.92 0.14
CA VAL A 104 -3.19 -8.11 0.52
C VAL A 104 -1.78 -7.93 0.00
N ILE A 105 -0.78 -8.11 0.86
CA ILE A 105 0.64 -8.04 0.50
C ILE A 105 1.29 -9.34 0.92
N GLU A 106 1.93 -10.01 -0.02
CA GLU A 106 2.75 -11.21 0.22
C GLU A 106 4.20 -10.87 -0.07
N TYR A 107 5.09 -11.19 0.85
CA TYR A 107 6.50 -10.86 0.68
C TYR A 107 7.39 -11.94 1.30
N ALA A 108 8.59 -12.07 0.73
CA ALA A 108 9.62 -12.96 1.25
C ALA A 108 10.71 -12.08 1.88
N PRO A 109 10.78 -11.97 3.23
CA PRO A 109 11.74 -11.09 3.90
C PRO A 109 13.19 -11.45 3.55
N ASP A 110 13.47 -12.73 3.38
CA ASP A 110 14.81 -13.23 3.09
C ASP A 110 15.30 -12.88 1.67
N SER A 111 14.38 -12.44 0.80
CA SER A 111 14.72 -12.07 -0.58
C SER A 111 15.15 -10.61 -0.71
N ALA A 112 15.02 -9.81 0.36
CA ALA A 112 15.40 -8.41 0.33
C ALA A 112 16.91 -8.24 0.10
N ASP A 113 17.24 -7.34 -0.83
CA ASP A 113 18.63 -7.02 -1.15
C ASP A 113 19.17 -6.05 -0.10
N ASP A 114 20.19 -6.50 0.67
CA ASP A 114 20.80 -5.68 1.72
C ASP A 114 21.45 -4.40 1.16
N ASP A 115 21.87 -4.44 -0.12
CA ASP A 115 22.48 -3.29 -0.77
C ASP A 115 21.46 -2.24 -1.24
N ALA A 116 20.18 -2.60 -1.28
CA ALA A 116 19.10 -1.70 -1.70
C ALA A 116 18.91 -0.54 -0.73
N LEU A 117 19.16 -0.78 0.55
CA LEU A 117 19.13 0.24 1.59
C LEU A 117 20.56 0.64 1.93
N ASP A 118 20.86 1.93 1.85
CA ASP A 118 22.14 2.47 2.29
C ASP A 118 22.14 2.56 3.82
N LEU A 119 22.35 1.42 4.46
CA LEU A 119 22.29 1.32 5.91
C LEU A 119 23.58 1.82 6.57
N PRO A 120 23.48 2.54 7.71
CA PRO A 120 24.63 2.86 8.53
C PRO A 120 25.37 1.56 8.93
N ARG A 121 26.67 1.65 9.10
CA ARG A 121 27.59 0.54 9.30
C ARG A 121 27.22 -0.45 10.43
N PHE A 122 26.50 0.03 11.45
CA PHE A 122 26.10 -0.76 12.61
C PHE A 122 24.60 -1.08 12.64
N VAL A 123 23.88 -0.81 11.55
CA VAL A 123 22.44 -1.06 11.43
C VAL A 123 22.20 -2.21 10.47
N SER A 124 21.50 -3.25 10.92
CA SER A 124 21.11 -4.37 10.07
C SER A 124 19.72 -4.16 9.51
N LEU A 125 19.42 -4.80 8.37
CA LEU A 125 18.09 -4.80 7.80
C LEU A 125 17.04 -5.36 8.77
N GLU A 126 17.41 -6.40 9.52
CA GLU A 126 16.54 -7.01 10.53
C GLU A 126 16.14 -5.99 11.61
N TRP A 127 17.09 -5.18 12.08
CA TRP A 127 16.81 -4.12 13.04
C TRP A 127 15.81 -3.10 12.48
N VAL A 128 16.00 -2.70 11.21
CA VAL A 128 15.10 -1.75 10.53
C VAL A 128 13.68 -2.32 10.49
N VAL A 129 13.53 -3.57 10.09
CA VAL A 129 12.22 -4.23 10.00
C VAL A 129 11.54 -4.24 11.37
N GLU A 130 12.25 -4.59 12.44
CA GLU A 130 11.70 -4.60 13.80
C GLU A 130 11.23 -3.21 14.26
N LYS A 131 11.95 -2.15 13.89
CA LYS A 131 11.60 -0.78 14.26
C LYS A 131 10.44 -0.22 13.44
N VAL A 132 10.29 -0.66 12.20
CA VAL A 132 9.27 -0.16 11.27
C VAL A 132 7.90 -0.82 11.50
N LYS A 133 7.87 -2.10 11.88
CA LYS A 133 6.61 -2.85 12.06
C LYS A 133 5.51 -2.11 12.86
N PRO A 134 5.78 -1.59 14.07
CA PRO A 134 4.74 -0.88 14.82
C PRO A 134 4.29 0.41 14.13
N LYS A 135 5.21 1.07 13.42
CA LYS A 135 4.93 2.34 12.72
C LYS A 135 4.07 2.13 11.49
N VAL A 136 4.22 1.01 10.81
CA VAL A 136 3.41 0.67 9.62
C VAL A 136 1.93 0.61 9.99
N ARG A 137 1.61 -0.01 11.11
CA ARG A 137 0.21 -0.12 11.57
C ARG A 137 -0.40 1.25 11.88
N ALA A 138 0.29 2.07 12.65
CA ALA A 138 -0.18 3.42 12.99
C ALA A 138 -0.33 4.30 11.75
N GLU A 139 0.62 4.22 10.84
CA GLU A 139 0.60 4.96 9.59
C GLU A 139 -0.55 4.51 8.69
N ALA A 140 -0.79 3.21 8.60
CA ALA A 140 -1.89 2.65 7.81
C ALA A 140 -3.24 3.18 8.31
N GLU A 141 -3.45 3.19 9.63
CA GLU A 141 -4.69 3.73 10.22
C GLU A 141 -4.86 5.21 9.88
N ARG A 142 -3.82 6.00 9.99
CA ARG A 142 -3.86 7.42 9.70
C ARG A 142 -4.16 7.71 8.24
N VAL A 143 -3.49 7.02 7.34
CA VAL A 143 -3.68 7.17 5.88
C VAL A 143 -5.10 6.76 5.49
N VAL A 144 -5.60 5.63 6.00
CA VAL A 144 -6.95 5.15 5.69
C VAL A 144 -8.02 6.12 6.18
N ARG A 145 -7.86 6.70 7.37
CA ARG A 145 -8.80 7.72 7.86
C ARG A 145 -8.91 8.91 6.93
N ARG A 146 -7.78 9.40 6.41
CA ARG A 146 -7.76 10.51 5.46
C ARG A 146 -8.37 10.15 4.12
N ILE A 147 -8.08 8.95 3.63
CA ILE A 147 -8.67 8.44 2.39
C ILE A 147 -10.20 8.39 2.51
N VAL A 148 -10.70 7.81 3.58
CA VAL A 148 -12.14 7.70 3.81
C VAL A 148 -12.79 9.08 3.94
N ALA A 149 -12.15 10.00 4.66
CA ALA A 149 -12.65 11.36 4.80
C ALA A 149 -12.74 12.08 3.45
N ASP A 150 -11.73 11.94 2.60
CA ASP A 150 -11.73 12.54 1.27
C ASP A 150 -12.78 11.91 0.34
N LEU A 151 -12.91 10.59 0.39
CA LEU A 151 -13.88 9.87 -0.45
C LEU A 151 -15.32 10.14 -0.06
N GLU A 152 -15.61 10.13 1.22
CA GLU A 152 -16.98 10.31 1.73
C GLU A 152 -17.36 11.76 1.99
N GLY A 153 -16.37 12.65 2.03
CA GLY A 153 -16.58 14.06 2.35
C GLY A 153 -16.79 14.35 3.81
N GLU A 154 -16.69 13.36 4.69
CA GLU A 154 -16.89 13.49 6.12
C GLU A 154 -15.86 12.71 6.90
N GLN A 155 -15.41 13.27 8.03
CA GLN A 155 -14.55 12.55 8.96
C GLN A 155 -15.40 11.64 9.83
N ARG A 156 -14.96 10.40 9.98
CA ARG A 156 -15.57 9.44 10.89
C ARG A 156 -14.54 8.44 11.39
N ASP A 157 -14.88 7.71 12.42
CA ASP A 157 -14.05 6.62 12.87
C ASP A 157 -14.08 5.49 11.84
N VAL A 158 -12.90 4.99 11.53
CA VAL A 158 -12.71 3.91 10.56
C VAL A 158 -12.20 2.68 11.30
N THR A 159 -12.88 1.57 11.11
CA THR A 159 -12.42 0.29 11.64
C THR A 159 -11.52 -0.36 10.61
N LEU A 160 -10.28 -0.59 10.99
CA LEU A 160 -9.27 -1.20 10.15
C LEU A 160 -8.95 -2.60 10.69
N LYS A 161 -9.12 -3.61 9.84
CA LYS A 161 -8.75 -4.97 10.17
C LYS A 161 -7.39 -5.26 9.56
N ILE A 162 -6.41 -5.60 10.40
CA ILE A 162 -5.05 -5.93 9.97
C ILE A 162 -4.71 -7.33 10.44
N GLU A 163 -4.40 -8.23 9.50
CA GLU A 163 -3.99 -9.59 9.78
C GLU A 163 -2.59 -9.81 9.20
N THR A 164 -1.73 -10.49 9.98
CA THR A 164 -0.38 -10.85 9.57
C THR A 164 -0.16 -12.33 9.80
N SER A 165 0.56 -12.96 8.89
CA SER A 165 0.89 -14.37 9.01
C SER A 165 2.33 -14.66 8.61
#